data_1720da08eae0a161736adcb4dbd178c7
#
_entry.id   1720da08eae0a161736adcb4dbd178c7
#
_cell.length_a   1.000
_cell.length_b   1.000
_cell.length_c   1.000
_cell.angle_alpha   90.00
_cell.angle_beta   90.00
_cell.angle_gamma   90.00
#
_symmetry.space_group_name_H-M   'P 1'
#
loop_
_entity.id
_entity.type
_entity.pdbx_description
1 polymer ?
#
loop_
_entity_poly.entity_id
_entity_poly.type
_entity_poly.pdbx_seq_one_letter_code
_entity_poly.pdbx_strand_id
1 'polypeptide(L)'
;KSGALALYRDDILEADIKKYGCLNGNFAVIANIPYYITGAILKLFLEGEPRPSRMVLLAQKEVAERIVAKDNKESLLSISVKAFGEPKLVQKVPRGAFNPPPTVDSAILAIENISDGKFVKKGLEIRRFFEILKAGFAHKRKYAKRNLETVLGVERLNEIWRNFDLDEK
;
A
#
# COMPACT_ATOMS: atom_id res chain seq x y z
N LYS A 1 -29.39 17.74 2.97
CA LYS A 1 -28.25 18.50 3.51
C LYS A 1 -27.31 18.75 2.34
N SER A 2 -27.19 20.00 1.86
CA SER A 2 -26.20 20.41 0.88
C SER A 2 -24.81 20.24 1.52
N GLY A 3 -24.02 19.30 1.04
CA GLY A 3 -22.63 19.15 1.49
C GLY A 3 -21.85 20.40 1.10
N ALA A 4 -21.16 21.04 2.05
CA ALA A 4 -20.27 22.14 1.76
C ALA A 4 -19.02 21.60 1.03
N LEU A 5 -18.67 22.20 -0.10
CA LEU A 5 -17.39 21.95 -0.78
C LEU A 5 -16.36 22.93 -0.20
N ALA A 6 -15.24 22.41 0.30
CA ALA A 6 -14.08 23.22 0.67
C ALA A 6 -12.94 22.91 -0.30
N LEU A 7 -12.33 23.95 -0.85
CA LEU A 7 -11.20 23.85 -1.77
C LEU A 7 -9.92 24.34 -1.08
N TYR A 8 -8.90 23.50 -1.08
CA TYR A 8 -7.58 23.81 -0.55
C TYR A 8 -6.54 23.74 -1.67
N ARG A 9 -5.57 24.65 -1.67
CA ARG A 9 -4.39 24.60 -2.53
C ARG A 9 -3.19 24.25 -1.67
N ASP A 10 -2.81 22.96 -1.70
CA ASP A 10 -1.75 22.46 -0.84
C ASP A 10 -1.01 21.29 -1.49
N ASP A 11 0.20 20.96 -1.03
CA ASP A 11 0.87 19.72 -1.40
C ASP A 11 0.39 18.61 -0.45
N ILE A 12 -0.30 17.63 -1.00
CA ILE A 12 -0.86 16.54 -0.21
C ILE A 12 0.18 15.71 0.55
N LEU A 13 1.42 15.66 0.08
CA LEU A 13 2.50 14.92 0.74
C LEU A 13 3.05 15.64 1.98
N GLU A 14 2.85 16.97 2.07
CA GLU A 14 3.27 17.82 3.19
C GLU A 14 2.08 18.28 4.04
N ALA A 15 0.86 18.05 3.57
CA ALA A 15 -0.34 18.54 4.19
C ALA A 15 -0.67 17.81 5.50
N ASP A 16 -1.06 18.59 6.52
CA ASP A 16 -1.71 18.03 7.71
C ASP A 16 -3.19 17.72 7.40
N ILE A 17 -3.46 16.46 7.12
CA ILE A 17 -4.78 15.97 6.70
C ILE A 17 -5.87 16.27 7.76
N LYS A 18 -5.50 16.40 9.04
CA LYS A 18 -6.43 16.74 10.11
C LYS A 18 -7.04 18.13 9.94
N LYS A 19 -6.32 19.07 9.33
CA LYS A 19 -6.83 20.41 9.01
C LYS A 19 -8.02 20.41 8.07
N TYR A 20 -8.20 19.34 7.29
CA TYR A 20 -9.33 19.19 6.36
C TYR A 20 -10.55 18.53 7.00
N GLY A 21 -10.57 18.35 8.32
CA GLY A 21 -11.64 17.68 9.04
C GLY A 21 -11.65 16.15 8.90
N CYS A 22 -10.58 15.60 8.36
CA CYS A 22 -10.40 14.15 8.23
C CYS A 22 -9.93 13.57 9.56
N LEU A 23 -10.84 12.99 10.32
CA LEU A 23 -10.58 12.41 11.63
C LEU A 23 -10.96 10.93 11.64
N ASN A 24 -10.11 10.09 12.23
CA ASN A 24 -10.42 8.71 12.68
C ASN A 24 -11.17 7.82 11.68
N GLY A 25 -10.69 7.74 10.44
CA GLY A 25 -11.20 6.78 9.46
C GLY A 25 -12.60 7.07 8.88
N ASN A 26 -13.19 8.23 9.17
CA ASN A 26 -14.51 8.62 8.67
C ASN A 26 -14.48 9.30 7.30
N PHE A 27 -13.40 9.17 6.54
CA PHE A 27 -13.25 9.76 5.23
C PHE A 27 -12.80 8.73 4.19
N ALA A 28 -12.99 9.07 2.93
CA ALA A 28 -12.47 8.32 1.80
C ALA A 28 -11.55 9.21 0.97
N VAL A 29 -10.54 8.61 0.35
CA VAL A 29 -9.65 9.28 -0.60
C VAL A 29 -10.05 8.88 -2.01
N ILE A 30 -10.39 9.87 -2.85
CA ILE A 30 -10.62 9.68 -4.28
C ILE A 30 -9.66 10.61 -5.01
N ALA A 31 -8.73 10.05 -5.78
CA ALA A 31 -7.67 10.87 -6.35
C ALA A 31 -7.24 10.43 -7.76
N ASN A 32 -7.07 11.44 -8.63
CA ASN A 32 -6.27 11.34 -9.83
C ASN A 32 -4.90 11.93 -9.50
N ILE A 33 -3.90 11.06 -9.35
CA ILE A 33 -2.57 11.45 -8.86
C ILE A 33 -1.51 11.32 -9.96
N PRO A 34 -0.47 12.16 -9.93
CA PRO A 34 0.69 11.93 -10.78
C PRO A 34 1.31 10.55 -10.48
N TYR A 35 1.65 9.79 -11.52
CA TYR A 35 2.06 8.39 -11.37
C TYR A 35 3.29 8.19 -10.49
N TYR A 36 4.23 9.15 -10.50
CA TYR A 36 5.48 9.05 -9.74
C TYR A 36 5.30 9.16 -8.22
N ILE A 37 4.16 9.67 -7.72
CA ILE A 37 3.88 9.77 -6.28
C ILE A 37 2.93 8.68 -5.76
N THR A 38 2.50 7.73 -6.58
CA THR A 38 1.56 6.68 -6.15
C THR A 38 2.03 5.96 -4.88
N GLY A 39 3.30 5.57 -4.82
CA GLY A 39 3.87 4.93 -3.63
C GLY A 39 3.87 5.83 -2.39
N ALA A 40 4.19 7.12 -2.56
CA ALA A 40 4.19 8.09 -1.47
C ALA A 40 2.78 8.34 -0.92
N ILE A 41 1.77 8.46 -1.79
CA ILE A 41 0.36 8.60 -1.41
C ILE A 41 -0.13 7.36 -0.64
N LEU A 42 0.17 6.17 -1.13
CA LEU A 42 -0.19 4.93 -0.43
C LEU A 42 0.45 4.88 0.95
N LYS A 43 1.74 5.22 1.07
CA LYS A 43 2.42 5.29 2.35
C LYS A 43 1.79 6.31 3.29
N LEU A 44 1.53 7.52 2.80
CA LEU A 44 0.92 8.60 3.57
C LEU A 44 -0.40 8.15 4.23
N PHE A 45 -1.30 7.55 3.46
CA PHE A 45 -2.64 7.22 3.93
C PHE A 45 -2.77 5.85 4.60
N LEU A 46 -1.86 4.91 4.36
CA LEU A 46 -1.91 3.58 4.96
C LEU A 46 -1.04 3.47 6.21
N GLU A 47 0.18 4.04 6.19
CA GLU A 47 1.09 4.02 7.34
C GLU A 47 0.86 5.21 8.29
N GLY A 48 0.29 6.31 7.78
CA GLY A 48 0.01 7.54 8.54
C GLY A 48 -1.29 7.52 9.35
N GLU A 49 -1.55 8.63 10.06
CA GLU A 49 -2.78 8.89 10.81
C GLU A 49 -3.28 10.32 10.51
N PRO A 50 -4.60 10.54 10.31
CA PRO A 50 -5.69 9.55 10.31
C PRO A 50 -5.75 8.74 9.02
N ARG A 51 -6.19 7.46 9.11
CA ARG A 51 -6.39 6.60 7.93
C ARG A 51 -7.78 6.78 7.32
N PRO A 52 -7.91 6.78 5.99
CA PRO A 52 -9.21 6.70 5.34
C PRO A 52 -9.82 5.31 5.53
N SER A 53 -11.15 5.21 5.46
CA SER A 53 -11.84 3.91 5.42
C SER A 53 -11.70 3.22 4.06
N ARG A 54 -11.47 4.01 3.00
CA ARG A 54 -11.38 3.56 1.60
C ARG A 54 -10.52 4.51 0.78
N MET A 55 -9.84 3.97 -0.23
CA MET A 55 -9.16 4.76 -1.26
C MET A 55 -9.59 4.32 -2.65
N VAL A 56 -9.77 5.26 -3.58
CA VAL A 56 -9.96 5.02 -5.01
C VAL A 56 -8.96 5.89 -5.76
N LEU A 57 -8.03 5.26 -6.45
CA LEU A 57 -6.92 5.95 -7.10
C LEU A 57 -6.90 5.63 -8.60
N LEU A 58 -6.66 6.64 -9.41
CA LEU A 58 -6.25 6.44 -10.80
C LEU A 58 -4.72 6.33 -10.82
N ALA A 59 -4.22 5.15 -11.15
CA ALA A 59 -2.79 4.82 -11.16
C ALA A 59 -2.37 4.21 -12.49
N GLN A 60 -1.06 4.07 -12.75
CA GLN A 60 -0.59 3.26 -13.88
C GLN A 60 -1.11 1.84 -13.78
N LYS A 61 -1.57 1.28 -14.90
CA LYS A 61 -2.12 -0.08 -14.96
C LYS A 61 -1.16 -1.12 -14.37
N GLU A 62 0.12 -1.07 -14.72
CA GLU A 62 1.13 -1.99 -14.19
C GLU A 62 1.27 -1.89 -12.66
N VAL A 63 1.24 -0.67 -12.12
CA VAL A 63 1.32 -0.45 -10.68
C VAL A 63 0.08 -1.00 -9.97
N ALA A 64 -1.11 -0.76 -10.51
CA ALA A 64 -2.36 -1.29 -9.97
C ALA A 64 -2.39 -2.84 -10.03
N GLU A 65 -1.99 -3.45 -11.15
CA GLU A 65 -1.89 -4.91 -11.30
C GLU A 65 -0.88 -5.51 -10.32
N ARG A 66 0.24 -4.83 -10.07
CA ARG A 66 1.25 -5.23 -9.08
C ARG A 66 0.72 -5.15 -7.65
N ILE A 67 -0.05 -4.11 -7.31
CA ILE A 67 -0.65 -3.95 -5.97
C ILE A 67 -1.64 -5.07 -5.67
N VAL A 68 -2.48 -5.47 -6.64
CA VAL A 68 -3.42 -6.58 -6.46
C VAL A 68 -2.76 -7.95 -6.57
N ALA A 69 -1.49 -8.01 -7.00
CA ALA A 69 -0.75 -9.24 -7.29
C ALA A 69 -1.50 -10.15 -8.27
N LYS A 70 -1.90 -9.59 -9.41
CA LYS A 70 -2.75 -10.24 -10.42
C LYS A 70 -2.14 -11.53 -10.99
N ASP A 71 -0.81 -11.62 -11.01
CA ASP A 71 -0.04 -12.78 -11.45
C ASP A 71 0.33 -13.73 -10.31
N ASN A 72 -0.29 -13.59 -9.14
CA ASN A 72 0.02 -14.28 -7.89
C ASN A 72 1.46 -14.05 -7.39
N LYS A 73 2.15 -13.02 -7.88
CA LYS A 73 3.46 -12.62 -7.40
C LYS A 73 3.36 -11.43 -6.46
N GLU A 74 3.62 -11.70 -5.20
CA GLU A 74 3.64 -10.63 -4.21
C GLU A 74 4.90 -9.76 -4.37
N SER A 75 4.76 -8.50 -4.01
CA SER A 75 5.82 -7.51 -3.99
C SER A 75 5.79 -6.75 -2.67
N LEU A 76 6.87 -6.03 -2.36
CA LEU A 76 6.88 -5.12 -1.22
C LEU A 76 5.63 -4.22 -1.20
N LEU A 77 5.27 -3.66 -2.37
CA LEU A 77 4.13 -2.76 -2.49
C LEU A 77 2.79 -3.47 -2.28
N SER A 78 2.59 -4.66 -2.88
CA SER A 78 1.33 -5.41 -2.71
C SER A 78 1.10 -5.84 -1.27
N ILE A 79 2.13 -6.37 -0.61
CA ILE A 79 2.05 -6.79 0.80
C ILE A 79 1.82 -5.57 1.70
N SER A 80 2.50 -4.44 1.43
CA SER A 80 2.29 -3.19 2.19
C SER A 80 0.84 -2.73 2.14
N VAL A 81 0.21 -2.76 0.98
CA VAL A 81 -1.20 -2.37 0.83
C VAL A 81 -2.13 -3.39 1.48
N LYS A 82 -1.92 -4.69 1.21
CA LYS A 82 -2.74 -5.79 1.76
C LYS A 82 -2.66 -5.93 3.27
N ALA A 83 -1.61 -5.42 3.90
CA ALA A 83 -1.50 -5.37 5.35
C ALA A 83 -2.58 -4.50 5.99
N PHE A 84 -2.99 -3.41 5.32
CA PHE A 84 -3.99 -2.47 5.82
C PHE A 84 -5.37 -2.63 5.20
N GLY A 85 -5.49 -3.05 3.93
CA GLY A 85 -6.76 -3.08 3.22
C GLY A 85 -6.84 -4.17 2.17
N GLU A 86 -7.90 -4.11 1.37
CA GLU A 86 -8.21 -5.07 0.32
C GLU A 86 -8.14 -4.38 -1.05
N PRO A 87 -7.01 -4.47 -1.78
CA PRO A 87 -6.89 -3.84 -3.07
C PRO A 87 -7.66 -4.62 -4.16
N LYS A 88 -8.38 -3.87 -5.00
CA LYS A 88 -9.13 -4.38 -6.15
C LYS A 88 -8.88 -3.52 -7.38
N LEU A 89 -8.62 -4.16 -8.52
CA LEU A 89 -8.58 -3.48 -9.80
C LEU A 89 -10.02 -3.37 -10.30
N VAL A 90 -10.54 -2.14 -10.34
CA VAL A 90 -11.94 -1.87 -10.69
C VAL A 90 -12.11 -1.82 -12.21
N GLN A 91 -11.28 -1.01 -12.89
CA GLN A 91 -11.40 -0.79 -14.31
C GLN A 91 -10.05 -0.38 -14.92
N LYS A 92 -9.80 -0.83 -16.15
CA LYS A 92 -8.70 -0.33 -16.99
C LYS A 92 -9.16 0.92 -17.72
N VAL A 93 -8.28 1.91 -17.82
CA VAL A 93 -8.52 3.15 -18.53
C VAL A 93 -7.44 3.30 -19.60
N PRO A 94 -7.80 3.21 -20.89
CA PRO A 94 -6.83 3.32 -21.97
C PRO A 94 -6.24 4.72 -22.01
N ARG A 95 -4.97 4.85 -22.41
CA ARG A 95 -4.27 6.13 -22.54
C ARG A 95 -4.97 7.14 -23.44
N GLY A 96 -5.71 6.66 -24.44
CA GLY A 96 -6.50 7.53 -25.34
C GLY A 96 -7.69 8.23 -24.69
N ALA A 97 -8.04 7.89 -23.43
CA ALA A 97 -9.08 8.59 -22.66
C ALA A 97 -8.60 9.93 -22.06
N PHE A 98 -7.34 10.28 -22.25
CA PHE A 98 -6.73 11.49 -21.69
C PHE A 98 -6.27 12.46 -22.77
N ASN A 99 -6.26 13.75 -22.47
CA ASN A 99 -5.72 14.80 -23.33
C ASN A 99 -4.84 15.76 -22.52
N PRO A 100 -3.51 15.79 -22.76
CA PRO A 100 -2.74 14.90 -23.64
C PRO A 100 -2.68 13.46 -23.14
N PRO A 101 -2.54 12.46 -24.04
CA PRO A 101 -2.48 11.07 -23.62
C PRO A 101 -1.16 10.76 -22.90
N PRO A 102 -1.19 10.01 -21.80
CA PRO A 102 0.00 9.54 -21.12
C PRO A 102 0.71 8.44 -21.94
N THR A 103 1.93 8.09 -21.55
CA THR A 103 2.73 7.06 -22.25
C THR A 103 2.20 5.65 -22.04
N VAL A 104 1.47 5.40 -20.95
CA VAL A 104 0.97 4.08 -20.54
C VAL A 104 -0.51 4.12 -20.18
N ASP A 105 -1.17 2.96 -20.23
CA ASP A 105 -2.54 2.82 -19.75
C ASP A 105 -2.63 3.03 -18.24
N SER A 106 -3.80 3.44 -17.80
CA SER A 106 -4.16 3.60 -16.40
C SER A 106 -5.10 2.51 -15.92
N ALA A 107 -5.32 2.46 -14.63
CA ALA A 107 -6.36 1.66 -14.02
C ALA A 107 -6.91 2.35 -12.78
N ILE A 108 -8.19 2.11 -12.51
CA ILE A 108 -8.83 2.50 -11.26
C ILE A 108 -8.56 1.38 -10.25
N LEU A 109 -7.81 1.73 -9.20
CA LEU A 109 -7.50 0.89 -8.06
C LEU A 109 -8.38 1.33 -6.89
N ALA A 110 -9.16 0.42 -6.33
CA ALA A 110 -9.85 0.60 -5.06
C ALA A 110 -9.10 -0.17 -3.96
N ILE A 111 -9.00 0.42 -2.78
CA ILE A 111 -8.52 -0.23 -1.56
C ILE A 111 -9.63 -0.08 -0.54
N GLU A 112 -10.24 -1.18 -0.13
CA GLU A 112 -11.39 -1.21 0.76
C GLU A 112 -10.99 -1.72 2.15
N ASN A 113 -11.87 -1.52 3.14
CA ASN A 113 -11.70 -2.03 4.50
C ASN A 113 -10.36 -1.64 5.13
N ILE A 114 -9.92 -0.39 4.91
CA ILE A 114 -8.64 0.09 5.40
C ILE A 114 -8.69 0.22 6.92
N SER A 115 -7.80 -0.49 7.62
CA SER A 115 -7.63 -0.43 9.07
C SER A 115 -6.29 -1.02 9.49
N ASP A 116 -5.88 -0.75 10.72
CA ASP A 116 -4.76 -1.41 11.39
C ASP A 116 -5.21 -2.63 12.24
N GLY A 117 -6.47 -3.00 12.17
CA GLY A 117 -7.05 -4.07 12.97
C GLY A 117 -6.30 -5.40 12.93
N LYS A 118 -5.63 -5.72 11.81
CA LYS A 118 -4.78 -6.91 11.69
C LYS A 118 -3.55 -6.84 12.62
N PHE A 119 -2.98 -5.65 12.77
CA PHE A 119 -1.82 -5.39 13.64
C PHE A 119 -2.25 -5.41 15.10
N VAL A 120 -3.31 -4.68 15.44
CA VAL A 120 -3.86 -4.61 16.80
C VAL A 120 -4.26 -6.00 17.30
N LYS A 121 -5.01 -6.77 16.51
CA LYS A 121 -5.47 -8.13 16.88
C LYS A 121 -4.31 -9.10 17.15
N LYS A 122 -3.18 -8.91 16.49
CA LYS A 122 -2.00 -9.78 16.62
C LYS A 122 -0.93 -9.22 17.57
N GLY A 123 -1.15 -8.04 18.16
CA GLY A 123 -0.15 -7.36 18.98
C GLY A 123 1.14 -7.04 18.21
N LEU A 124 1.04 -6.73 16.91
CA LEU A 124 2.18 -6.47 16.05
C LEU A 124 2.41 -4.97 15.90
N GLU A 125 3.64 -4.54 16.10
CA GLU A 125 4.03 -3.18 15.78
C GLU A 125 4.17 -2.99 14.26
N ILE A 126 3.49 -1.98 13.71
CA ILE A 126 3.52 -1.63 12.28
C ILE A 126 4.97 -1.38 11.82
N ARG A 127 5.75 -0.65 12.61
CA ARG A 127 7.15 -0.37 12.33
C ARG A 127 7.96 -1.66 12.16
N ARG A 128 7.81 -2.61 13.09
CA ARG A 128 8.54 -3.90 13.05
C ARG A 128 8.12 -4.75 11.87
N PHE A 129 6.84 -4.76 11.53
CA PHE A 129 6.34 -5.43 10.33
C PHE A 129 7.03 -4.92 9.06
N PHE A 130 7.11 -3.58 8.87
CA PHE A 130 7.76 -3.00 7.69
C PHE A 130 9.28 -3.20 7.67
N GLU A 131 9.92 -3.26 8.81
CA GLU A 131 11.33 -3.58 8.93
C GLU A 131 11.62 -4.99 8.38
N ILE A 132 10.86 -5.98 8.83
CA ILE A 132 10.96 -7.37 8.38
C ILE A 132 10.59 -7.48 6.90
N LEU A 133 9.50 -6.86 6.49
CA LEU A 133 9.05 -6.87 5.10
C LEU A 133 10.11 -6.30 4.15
N LYS A 134 10.68 -5.14 4.47
CA LYS A 134 11.75 -4.53 3.66
C LYS A 134 12.99 -5.39 3.60
N ALA A 135 13.40 -5.99 4.73
CA ALA A 135 14.53 -6.91 4.76
C ALA A 135 14.29 -8.10 3.84
N GLY A 136 13.12 -8.74 3.89
CA GLY A 136 12.78 -9.87 3.02
C GLY A 136 12.93 -9.59 1.53
N PHE A 137 12.63 -8.34 1.11
CA PHE A 137 12.73 -7.89 -0.28
C PHE A 137 14.03 -7.17 -0.63
N ALA A 138 15.01 -7.06 0.28
CA ALA A 138 16.21 -6.24 0.08
C ALA A 138 17.07 -6.70 -1.13
N HIS A 139 17.16 -7.98 -1.36
CA HIS A 139 17.97 -8.56 -2.44
C HIS A 139 17.15 -9.55 -3.27
N LYS A 140 16.65 -9.11 -4.41
CA LYS A 140 15.78 -9.91 -5.33
C LYS A 140 16.36 -11.27 -5.77
N ARG A 141 17.69 -11.43 -5.77
CA ARG A 141 18.37 -12.65 -6.20
C ARG A 141 18.73 -13.59 -5.04
N LYS A 142 18.47 -13.20 -3.79
CA LYS A 142 18.71 -14.03 -2.60
C LYS A 142 17.39 -14.59 -2.10
N TYR A 143 17.44 -15.79 -1.52
CA TYR A 143 16.31 -16.37 -0.83
C TYR A 143 15.82 -15.48 0.32
N ALA A 144 14.53 -15.49 0.59
CA ALA A 144 13.92 -14.68 1.64
C ALA A 144 14.56 -14.96 3.01
N LYS A 145 14.86 -16.23 3.32
CA LYS A 145 15.54 -16.64 4.54
C LYS A 145 16.84 -15.86 4.75
N ARG A 146 17.70 -15.81 3.73
CA ARG A 146 18.99 -15.11 3.79
C ARG A 146 18.89 -13.60 3.92
N ASN A 147 17.85 -13.03 3.36
CA ASN A 147 17.54 -11.60 3.50
C ASN A 147 17.10 -11.25 4.93
N LEU A 148 16.37 -12.16 5.59
CA LEU A 148 15.81 -11.96 6.92
C LEU A 148 16.81 -12.22 8.06
N GLU A 149 17.93 -12.91 7.79
CA GLU A 149 18.99 -13.18 8.78
C GLU A 149 19.49 -11.91 9.48
N THR A 150 19.61 -10.82 8.73
CA THR A 150 20.10 -9.52 9.26
C THR A 150 19.16 -8.87 10.28
N VAL A 151 17.88 -9.21 10.26
CA VAL A 151 16.84 -8.59 11.10
C VAL A 151 16.35 -9.53 12.21
N LEU A 152 16.34 -10.83 11.95
CA LEU A 152 15.79 -11.82 12.88
C LEU A 152 16.87 -12.65 13.60
N GLY A 153 18.10 -12.70 13.07
CA GLY A 153 19.14 -13.60 13.51
C GLY A 153 18.93 -15.04 13.05
N VAL A 154 20.02 -15.78 12.92
CA VAL A 154 20.05 -17.14 12.32
C VAL A 154 19.24 -18.15 13.15
N GLU A 155 19.40 -18.13 14.47
CA GLU A 155 18.75 -19.10 15.37
C GLU A 155 17.24 -18.98 15.33
N ARG A 156 16.72 -17.75 15.54
CA ARG A 156 15.27 -17.47 15.51
C ARG A 156 14.67 -17.75 14.14
N LEU A 157 15.40 -17.44 13.08
CA LEU A 157 14.96 -17.70 11.72
C LEU A 157 14.83 -19.20 11.44
N ASN A 158 15.78 -20.02 11.88
CA ASN A 158 15.73 -21.47 11.74
C ASN A 158 14.58 -22.10 12.54
N GLU A 159 14.27 -21.53 13.72
CA GLU A 159 13.09 -21.92 14.50
C GLU A 159 11.79 -21.62 13.75
N ILE A 160 11.66 -20.41 13.18
CA ILE A 160 10.49 -20.00 12.38
C ILE A 160 10.33 -20.94 11.18
N TRP A 161 11.42 -21.20 10.42
CA TRP A 161 11.35 -22.06 9.24
C TRP A 161 10.88 -23.48 9.58
N ARG A 162 11.36 -24.04 10.67
CA ARG A 162 10.91 -25.36 11.15
C ARG A 162 9.45 -25.36 11.61
N ASN A 163 9.04 -24.35 12.39
CA ASN A 163 7.71 -24.29 12.97
C ASN A 163 6.60 -24.09 11.92
N PHE A 164 6.92 -23.44 10.80
CA PHE A 164 5.95 -23.14 9.73
C PHE A 164 6.15 -24.01 8.48
N ASP A 165 7.06 -24.99 8.53
CA ASP A 165 7.39 -25.89 7.40
C ASP A 165 7.64 -25.11 6.09
N LEU A 166 8.44 -24.05 6.17
CA LEU A 166 8.69 -23.16 5.04
C LEU A 166 9.77 -23.75 4.15
N ASP A 167 9.53 -23.70 2.82
CA ASP A 167 10.52 -24.11 1.83
C ASP A 167 11.78 -23.22 1.90
N GLU A 168 12.94 -23.81 1.76
CA GLU A 168 14.23 -23.08 1.77
C GLU A 168 14.55 -22.41 0.43
N LYS A 169 13.72 -22.65 -0.61
CA LYS A 169 13.89 -22.12 -1.97
C LYS A 169 13.15 -20.79 -2.19
#